data_bea23e48af1ffc9553af77358594f27a
#
_entry.id   bea23e48af1ffc9553af77358594f27a
#
_cell.length_a   1.000
_cell.length_b   1.000
_cell.length_c   1.000
_cell.angle_alpha   90.00
_cell.angle_beta   90.00
_cell.angle_gamma   90.00
#
_symmetry.space_group_name_H-M   'P 1'
#
loop_
_entity.id
_entity.type
_entity.pdbx_description
1 polymer ?
#
loop_
_entity_poly.entity_id
_entity_poly.type
_entity_poly.pdbx_seq_one_letter_code
_entity_poly.pdbx_strand_id
1 'polypeptide(L)'
;MLEVKTVDKPDERRDFPRGHLDALHLTGLDFAVGTFEPGWRWSESVAPIAGTESCMVHHNGYVVQGRMHLRMDDGGEVEVGPGDVFVCPPGHDAWVVGDEQVVVYDFAGGMAQGYAKAAGA
;
A
#
# COMPACT_ATOMS: atom_id res chain seq x y z
N MET A 1 24.22 12.33 7.78
CA MET A 1 23.35 12.82 8.87
C MET A 1 22.55 11.64 9.41
N LEU A 2 22.50 11.52 10.73
CA LEU A 2 21.69 10.49 11.38
C LEU A 2 20.23 10.99 11.50
N GLU A 3 19.28 10.18 11.07
CA GLU A 3 17.86 10.52 11.09
C GLU A 3 17.06 9.38 11.73
N VAL A 4 15.98 9.73 12.44
CA VAL A 4 15.02 8.76 12.94
C VAL A 4 13.62 9.36 12.91
N LYS A 5 12.65 8.55 12.48
CA LYS A 5 11.22 8.88 12.54
C LYS A 5 10.47 7.67 13.08
N THR A 6 9.28 7.89 13.60
CA THR A 6 8.44 6.80 14.12
C THR A 6 7.14 6.71 13.35
N VAL A 7 6.67 5.49 13.13
CA VAL A 7 5.40 5.24 12.41
C VAL A 7 4.19 5.84 13.12
N ASP A 8 4.29 6.08 14.45
CA ASP A 8 3.20 6.69 15.21
C ASP A 8 3.03 8.19 14.93
N LYS A 9 4.01 8.81 14.27
CA LYS A 9 4.03 10.24 13.94
C LYS A 9 4.41 10.41 12.47
N PRO A 10 3.54 10.01 11.52
CA PRO A 10 3.86 10.12 10.11
C PRO A 10 3.96 11.59 9.67
N ASP A 11 4.72 11.81 8.60
CA ASP A 11 4.79 13.13 7.98
C ASP A 11 3.51 13.47 7.22
N GLU A 12 2.84 12.45 6.69
CA GLU A 12 1.64 12.62 5.90
C GLU A 12 0.71 11.42 6.11
N ARG A 13 -0.61 11.68 6.19
CA ARG A 13 -1.62 10.62 6.12
C ARG A 13 -2.58 10.91 4.99
N ARG A 14 -2.87 9.89 4.18
CA ARG A 14 -3.89 9.92 3.15
C ARG A 14 -4.97 8.91 3.48
N ASP A 15 -6.20 9.37 3.65
CA ASP A 15 -7.35 8.53 3.95
C ASP A 15 -8.06 8.13 2.65
N PHE A 16 -8.62 6.93 2.64
CA PHE A 16 -9.48 6.42 1.57
C PHE A 16 -10.52 5.48 2.20
N PRO A 17 -11.58 5.12 1.48
CA PRO A 17 -12.58 4.21 2.05
C PRO A 17 -11.93 2.92 2.54
N ARG A 18 -12.19 2.56 3.79
CA ARG A 18 -11.72 1.36 4.48
C ARG A 18 -10.19 1.29 4.68
N GLY A 19 -9.54 2.44 4.80
CA GLY A 19 -8.12 2.41 5.11
C GLY A 19 -7.42 3.75 5.06
N HIS A 20 -6.11 3.71 5.25
CA HIS A 20 -5.26 4.89 5.14
C HIS A 20 -3.81 4.48 4.85
N LEU A 21 -3.06 5.46 4.37
CA LEU A 21 -1.62 5.35 4.15
C LEU A 21 -0.91 6.41 4.99
N ASP A 22 0.06 5.99 5.76
CA ASP A 22 0.98 6.88 6.47
C ASP A 22 2.31 6.88 5.74
N ALA A 23 2.82 8.08 5.41
CA ALA A 23 4.10 8.25 4.73
C ALA A 23 5.11 8.92 5.66
N LEU A 24 6.34 8.39 5.64
CA LEU A 24 7.48 8.94 6.37
C LEU A 24 8.61 9.18 5.36
N HIS A 25 9.13 10.41 5.36
CA HIS A 25 10.16 10.82 4.41
C HIS A 25 11.47 11.08 5.14
N LEU A 26 12.49 10.26 4.86
CA LEU A 26 13.85 10.44 5.33
C LEU A 26 14.75 10.66 4.12
N THR A 27 15.97 11.12 4.34
CA THR A 27 16.91 11.31 3.26
C THR A 27 17.29 9.94 2.65
N GLY A 28 16.92 9.74 1.39
CA GLY A 28 17.19 8.49 0.68
C GLY A 28 16.28 7.32 1.04
N LEU A 29 15.23 7.57 1.84
CA LEU A 29 14.26 6.53 2.20
C LEU A 29 12.88 7.13 2.36
N ASP A 30 11.96 6.76 1.48
CA ASP A 30 10.54 7.02 1.64
C ASP A 30 9.87 5.74 2.10
N PHE A 31 9.29 5.77 3.29
CA PHE A 31 8.70 4.61 3.94
C PHE A 31 7.20 4.82 4.07
N ALA A 32 6.42 3.77 3.80
CA ALA A 32 4.97 3.83 3.92
C ALA A 32 4.42 2.71 4.79
N VAL A 33 3.36 3.03 5.54
CA VAL A 33 2.56 2.05 6.27
C VAL A 33 1.14 2.11 5.70
N GLY A 34 0.74 1.04 5.03
CA GLY A 34 -0.64 0.87 4.55
C GLY A 34 -1.46 0.11 5.58
N THR A 35 -2.64 0.65 5.93
CA THR A 35 -3.60 -0.01 6.81
C THR A 35 -4.90 -0.17 6.05
N PHE A 36 -5.38 -1.42 5.94
CA PHE A 36 -6.53 -1.78 5.13
C PHE A 36 -7.51 -2.60 5.97
N GLU A 37 -8.75 -2.12 6.06
CA GLU A 37 -9.78 -2.78 6.85
C GLU A 37 -10.43 -3.93 6.07
N PRO A 38 -11.12 -4.86 6.76
CA PRO A 38 -11.91 -5.89 6.08
C PRO A 38 -12.88 -5.28 5.07
N GLY A 39 -12.95 -5.88 3.88
CA GLY A 39 -13.76 -5.38 2.78
C GLY A 39 -13.04 -4.38 1.87
N TRP A 40 -11.84 -3.94 2.22
CA TRP A 40 -11.07 -3.07 1.33
C TRP A 40 -10.68 -3.81 0.06
N ARG A 41 -10.84 -3.12 -1.07
CA ARG A 41 -10.37 -3.56 -2.38
C ARG A 41 -9.86 -2.34 -3.13
N TRP A 42 -8.66 -2.41 -3.69
CA TRP A 42 -8.05 -1.27 -4.35
C TRP A 42 -8.94 -0.70 -5.47
N SER A 43 -9.50 -1.57 -6.32
CA SER A 43 -10.32 -1.15 -7.46
C SER A 43 -11.63 -0.46 -7.05
N GLU A 44 -12.08 -0.63 -5.81
CA GLU A 44 -13.28 0.04 -5.28
C GLU A 44 -12.92 1.27 -4.44
N SER A 45 -11.89 1.15 -3.59
CA SER A 45 -11.55 2.16 -2.57
C SER A 45 -10.60 3.23 -3.09
N VAL A 46 -9.64 2.86 -3.93
CA VAL A 46 -8.55 3.76 -4.34
C VAL A 46 -8.62 4.13 -5.82
N ALA A 47 -9.08 3.24 -6.68
CA ALA A 47 -9.17 3.50 -8.10
C ALA A 47 -9.91 4.81 -8.45
N PRO A 48 -11.03 5.15 -7.80
CA PRO A 48 -11.69 6.43 -8.07
C PRO A 48 -10.84 7.64 -7.72
N ILE A 49 -9.95 7.54 -6.73
CA ILE A 49 -9.02 8.61 -6.35
C ILE A 49 -7.87 8.68 -7.34
N ALA A 50 -7.28 7.53 -7.66
CA ALA A 50 -6.13 7.44 -8.55
C ALA A 50 -6.47 7.78 -10.00
N GLY A 51 -7.70 7.49 -10.43
CA GLY A 51 -8.13 7.71 -11.80
C GLY A 51 -7.59 6.68 -12.78
N THR A 52 -7.18 5.51 -12.30
CA THR A 52 -6.69 4.40 -13.12
C THR A 52 -7.49 3.14 -12.83
N GLU A 53 -7.52 2.20 -13.79
CA GLU A 53 -8.22 0.93 -13.60
C GLU A 53 -7.47 -0.02 -12.67
N SER A 54 -6.13 0.05 -12.70
CA SER A 54 -5.24 -0.77 -11.90
C SER A 54 -4.30 0.11 -11.09
N CYS A 55 -3.80 -0.41 -9.97
CA CYS A 55 -2.77 0.26 -9.21
C CYS A 55 -1.45 0.27 -9.99
N MET A 56 -0.94 1.45 -10.26
CA MET A 56 0.29 1.64 -11.03
C MET A 56 1.50 1.93 -10.14
N VAL A 57 1.36 1.75 -8.83
CA VAL A 57 2.44 1.92 -7.87
C VAL A 57 3.20 0.61 -7.71
N HIS A 58 4.54 0.67 -7.79
CA HIS A 58 5.40 -0.47 -7.49
C HIS A 58 5.51 -0.64 -5.97
N HIS A 59 5.37 -1.86 -5.48
CA HIS A 59 5.48 -2.17 -4.05
C HIS A 59 6.65 -3.10 -3.76
N ASN A 60 7.43 -2.75 -2.71
CA ASN A 60 8.34 -3.65 -2.03
C ASN A 60 7.81 -3.77 -0.61
N GLY A 61 7.01 -4.80 -0.36
CA GLY A 61 6.19 -4.89 0.84
C GLY A 61 6.65 -5.93 1.84
N TYR A 62 6.32 -5.65 3.10
CA TYR A 62 6.42 -6.59 4.21
C TYR A 62 5.10 -6.58 4.97
N VAL A 63 4.44 -7.73 5.08
CA VAL A 63 3.16 -7.84 5.78
C VAL A 63 3.40 -7.97 7.27
N VAL A 64 2.86 -7.03 8.05
CA VAL A 64 2.95 -7.02 9.51
C VAL A 64 1.78 -7.78 10.13
N GLN A 65 0.59 -7.60 9.57
CA GLN A 65 -0.66 -8.13 10.10
C GLN A 65 -1.65 -8.40 8.97
N GLY A 66 -2.49 -9.42 9.15
CA GLY A 66 -3.57 -9.72 8.23
C GLY A 66 -3.13 -10.42 6.97
N ARG A 67 -4.06 -10.66 6.06
CA ARG A 67 -3.83 -11.35 4.79
C ARG A 67 -4.41 -10.55 3.64
N MET A 68 -3.69 -10.50 2.54
CA MET A 68 -4.06 -9.73 1.36
C MET A 68 -3.85 -10.58 0.11
N HIS A 69 -4.77 -10.46 -0.85
CA HIS A 69 -4.64 -11.07 -2.15
C HIS A 69 -4.19 -10.01 -3.16
N LEU A 70 -3.18 -10.36 -3.96
CA LEU A 70 -2.64 -9.51 -5.02
C LEU A 70 -2.91 -10.19 -6.35
N ARG A 71 -3.41 -9.43 -7.33
CA ARG A 71 -3.71 -9.94 -8.66
C ARG A 71 -3.15 -8.98 -9.71
N MET A 72 -2.25 -9.50 -10.56
CA MET A 72 -1.72 -8.75 -11.70
C MET A 72 -2.73 -8.73 -12.85
N ASP A 73 -2.68 -7.69 -13.66
CA ASP A 73 -3.54 -7.57 -14.85
C ASP A 73 -3.31 -8.70 -15.85
N ASP A 74 -2.09 -9.28 -15.86
CA ASP A 74 -1.76 -10.43 -16.71
C ASP A 74 -2.28 -11.77 -16.17
N GLY A 75 -2.92 -11.77 -14.99
CA GLY A 75 -3.53 -12.94 -14.37
C GLY A 75 -2.71 -13.61 -13.28
N GLY A 76 -1.49 -13.17 -13.01
CA GLY A 76 -0.69 -13.68 -11.88
C GLY A 76 -1.32 -13.30 -10.55
N GLU A 77 -1.41 -14.24 -9.61
CA GLU A 77 -2.06 -14.02 -8.32
C GLU A 77 -1.26 -14.64 -7.19
N VAL A 78 -1.28 -13.98 -6.02
CA VAL A 78 -0.66 -14.49 -4.81
C VAL A 78 -1.40 -13.96 -3.60
N GLU A 79 -1.49 -14.77 -2.54
CA GLU A 79 -1.94 -14.32 -1.23
C GLU A 79 -0.73 -14.16 -0.34
N VAL A 80 -0.66 -13.02 0.39
CA VAL A 80 0.43 -12.72 1.33
C VAL A 80 -0.14 -12.57 2.74
N GLY A 81 0.66 -12.92 3.73
CA GLY A 81 0.28 -12.85 5.14
C GLY A 81 1.46 -12.46 6.02
N PRO A 82 1.29 -12.43 7.35
CA PRO A 82 2.30 -11.92 8.28
C PRO A 82 3.67 -12.57 8.06
N GLY A 83 4.69 -11.73 7.94
CA GLY A 83 6.06 -12.17 7.70
C GLY A 83 6.44 -12.32 6.23
N ASP A 84 5.49 -12.22 5.31
CA ASP A 84 5.80 -12.32 3.88
C ASP A 84 6.42 -11.02 3.37
N VAL A 85 7.46 -11.16 2.56
CA VAL A 85 8.09 -10.07 1.81
C VAL A 85 7.70 -10.26 0.35
N PHE A 86 7.25 -9.19 -0.31
CA PHE A 86 6.79 -9.32 -1.69
C PHE A 86 7.22 -8.13 -2.54
N VAL A 87 7.32 -8.39 -3.84
CA VAL A 87 7.46 -7.35 -4.88
C VAL A 87 6.20 -7.41 -5.72
N CYS A 88 5.53 -6.27 -5.87
CA CYS A 88 4.35 -6.15 -6.71
C CYS A 88 4.55 -5.04 -7.72
N PRO A 89 4.74 -5.39 -9.02
CA PRO A 89 4.92 -4.38 -10.06
C PRO A 89 3.65 -3.59 -10.34
N PRO A 90 3.73 -2.46 -11.05
CA PRO A 90 2.55 -1.73 -11.52
C PRO A 90 1.61 -2.62 -12.35
N GLY A 91 0.32 -2.32 -12.31
CA GLY A 91 -0.69 -3.07 -13.07
C GLY A 91 -1.32 -4.19 -12.26
N HIS A 92 -1.85 -3.88 -11.08
CA HIS A 92 -2.47 -4.88 -10.20
C HIS A 92 -3.70 -4.34 -9.49
N ASP A 93 -4.48 -5.27 -8.93
CA ASP A 93 -5.52 -5.05 -7.94
C ASP A 93 -5.13 -5.80 -6.67
N ALA A 94 -5.73 -5.44 -5.55
CA ALA A 94 -5.48 -6.09 -4.27
C ALA A 94 -6.71 -5.98 -3.38
N TRP A 95 -6.90 -6.95 -2.48
CA TRP A 95 -8.01 -6.92 -1.52
C TRP A 95 -7.66 -7.67 -0.24
N VAL A 96 -8.30 -7.24 0.85
CA VAL A 96 -8.17 -7.88 2.16
C VAL A 96 -8.90 -9.23 2.14
N VAL A 97 -8.23 -10.25 2.67
CA VAL A 97 -8.79 -11.59 2.84
C VAL A 97 -9.12 -11.79 4.31
N GLY A 98 -10.39 -12.12 4.61
CA GLY A 98 -10.83 -12.38 5.98
C GLY A 98 -11.28 -11.15 6.74
N ASP A 99 -11.35 -11.27 8.06
CA ASP A 99 -11.98 -10.29 8.96
C ASP A 99 -10.98 -9.47 9.77
N GLU A 100 -9.70 -9.60 9.49
CA GLU A 100 -8.64 -8.87 10.19
C GLU A 100 -8.10 -7.76 9.31
N GLN A 101 -7.80 -6.59 9.92
CA GLN A 101 -7.14 -5.53 9.15
C GLN A 101 -5.76 -5.99 8.68
N VAL A 102 -5.33 -5.44 7.56
CA VAL A 102 -4.01 -5.68 7.00
C VAL A 102 -3.12 -4.47 7.26
N VAL A 103 -1.90 -4.72 7.71
CA VAL A 103 -0.86 -3.70 7.86
C VAL A 103 0.34 -4.13 7.03
N VAL A 104 0.76 -3.27 6.10
CA VAL A 104 1.89 -3.52 5.20
C VAL A 104 2.89 -2.38 5.32
N TYR A 105 4.17 -2.73 5.47
CA TYR A 105 5.28 -1.78 5.32
C TYR A 105 5.77 -1.81 3.89
N ASP A 106 5.99 -0.65 3.29
CA ASP A 106 6.46 -0.52 1.91
C ASP A 106 7.71 0.35 1.84
N PHE A 107 8.75 -0.19 1.21
CA PHE A 107 10.07 0.43 1.12
C PHE A 107 10.41 0.92 -0.30
N ALA A 108 9.48 0.78 -1.26
CA ALA A 108 9.78 1.12 -2.65
C ALA A 108 9.82 2.63 -2.92
N GLY A 109 9.20 3.42 -2.03
CA GLY A 109 9.13 4.87 -2.22
C GLY A 109 7.89 5.32 -2.99
N GLY A 110 7.48 4.59 -4.02
CA GLY A 110 6.31 4.95 -4.83
C GLY A 110 5.01 5.03 -4.04
N MET A 111 4.84 4.14 -3.05
CA MET A 111 3.66 4.16 -2.19
C MET A 111 3.63 5.43 -1.34
N ALA A 112 4.75 5.79 -0.71
CA ALA A 112 4.84 7.00 0.10
C ALA A 112 4.63 8.26 -0.75
N GLN A 113 5.12 8.26 -2.00
CA GLN A 113 5.06 9.42 -2.88
C GLN A 113 3.71 9.58 -3.59
N GLY A 114 3.12 8.48 -4.10
CA GLY A 114 2.03 8.57 -5.07
C GLY A 114 0.77 7.75 -4.76
N TYR A 115 0.80 6.84 -3.81
CA TYR A 115 -0.35 5.99 -3.52
C TYR A 115 -1.54 6.79 -2.99
N ALA A 116 -2.73 6.47 -3.49
CA ALA A 116 -3.98 7.16 -3.14
C ALA A 116 -3.97 8.66 -3.49
N LYS A 117 -3.23 9.03 -4.53
CA LYS A 117 -3.23 10.35 -5.14
C LYS A 117 -3.74 10.25 -6.57
N ALA A 118 -4.30 11.37 -7.08
CA ALA A 118 -4.75 11.43 -8.47
C ALA A 118 -3.56 11.21 -9.43
N ALA A 119 -3.80 10.43 -10.50
CA ALA A 119 -2.80 10.20 -11.54
C ALA A 119 -2.43 11.52 -12.21
N GLY A 120 -1.14 11.78 -12.41
CA GLY A 120 -0.64 12.99 -13.04
C GLY A 120 -0.65 14.23 -12.15
N ALA A 121 -0.95 14.07 -10.87
CA ALA A 121 -0.94 15.17 -9.90
C ALA A 121 0.48 15.51 -9.44
#